data_02f7318f645b9d9562f78be1038183da
#
_entry.id   02f7318f645b9d9562f78be1038183da
#
_cell.length_a   1.000
_cell.length_b   1.000
_cell.length_c   1.000
_cell.angle_alpha   90.00
_cell.angle_beta   90.00
_cell.angle_gamma   90.00
#
_symmetry.space_group_name_H-M   'P 1'
#
loop_
_entity.id
_entity.type
_entity.pdbx_description
1 polymer ?
#
loop_
_entity_poly.entity_id
_entity_poly.type
_entity_poly.pdbx_seq_one_letter_code
_entity_poly.pdbx_strand_id
1 'polypeptide(L)'
;MTTPKKLFIKTYGCQMNVYDSERMAETLGGSGYVETDTPDDADMILLNTCHIREKAAEKIYSELGRYKHLKDAKPDLKIGVAGCVAQAEGKEIMRRQPMVDLVVGPQSYHRLPELEAKAASGKKAIDTDFPEEDKFEKLKKRPKAKRAPAAFLTVQEGCDKFCTFCVVPYTRGAEVSRPASRILDEARDLVDRGVREITLLGQNVNAYHGAGIDGGEWGLARLIWELDKVDGLERIRFTTSHPNDMADDLIEAHGTCAKLMPYLHLPVQSGSNKILKRMNRSHDAESYLRLIERIRAARPDILLSGDFIVGFPEETEEDFQDTMSLIREVKYGQAYSFKYSTRPGTPAAERDQLPEDVKSDRLQRLQALIADQQKSIQDNMVGREVSVLFERPGRFDNQMVGKSEYLHAVHVRGDNIKVGDIHRVRITKSNRNSLDGVLAQ
;
A
#
# COMPACT_ATOMS: atom_id res chain seq x y z
N MET A 1 39.87 0.27 -2.28
CA MET A 1 38.45 0.42 -2.03
C MET A 1 37.77 -0.72 -2.75
N THR A 2 37.03 -1.58 -2.08
CA THR A 2 36.24 -2.65 -2.72
C THR A 2 35.09 -2.02 -3.52
N THR A 3 34.95 -2.44 -4.76
CA THR A 3 33.80 -2.01 -5.60
C THR A 3 32.48 -2.31 -4.87
N PRO A 4 31.56 -1.36 -4.74
CA PRO A 4 30.29 -1.62 -4.07
C PRO A 4 29.51 -2.71 -4.81
N LYS A 5 28.90 -3.63 -4.06
CA LYS A 5 28.04 -4.67 -4.61
C LYS A 5 26.73 -4.04 -5.10
N LYS A 6 26.17 -4.55 -6.20
CA LYS A 6 24.92 -4.07 -6.79
C LYS A 6 23.73 -4.88 -6.35
N LEU A 7 22.67 -4.20 -5.89
CA LEU A 7 21.41 -4.76 -5.43
C LEU A 7 20.29 -4.39 -6.38
N PHE A 8 19.63 -5.39 -6.97
CA PHE A 8 18.39 -5.19 -7.71
C PHE A 8 17.20 -5.66 -6.87
N ILE A 9 16.24 -4.78 -6.56
CA ILE A 9 15.01 -5.13 -5.86
C ILE A 9 13.83 -5.00 -6.80
N LYS A 10 13.09 -6.09 -6.98
CA LYS A 10 11.82 -6.08 -7.70
C LYS A 10 10.66 -6.24 -6.74
N THR A 11 9.85 -5.19 -6.64
CA THR A 11 8.72 -5.13 -5.71
C THR A 11 7.42 -5.51 -6.40
N TYR A 12 6.69 -6.41 -5.79
CA TYR A 12 5.35 -6.81 -6.20
C TYR A 12 4.37 -6.51 -5.05
N GLY A 13 3.19 -5.98 -5.38
CA GLY A 13 2.08 -5.94 -4.44
C GLY A 13 1.63 -4.53 -4.04
N CYS A 14 1.54 -4.29 -2.75
CA CYS A 14 0.95 -3.07 -2.17
C CYS A 14 2.01 -2.04 -1.75
N GLN A 15 1.54 -0.91 -1.27
CA GLN A 15 2.39 0.19 -0.78
C GLN A 15 3.30 -0.23 0.39
N MET A 16 2.82 -1.13 1.27
CA MET A 16 3.65 -1.71 2.33
C MET A 16 4.88 -2.43 1.77
N ASN A 17 4.74 -3.17 0.65
CA ASN A 17 5.89 -3.81 0.02
C ASN A 17 6.87 -2.79 -0.57
N VAL A 18 6.38 -1.64 -1.05
CA VAL A 18 7.27 -0.55 -1.52
C VAL A 18 8.09 -0.02 -0.35
N TYR A 19 7.44 0.30 0.77
CA TYR A 19 8.14 0.71 2.00
C TYR A 19 9.14 -0.35 2.47
N ASP A 20 8.73 -1.62 2.55
CA ASP A 20 9.61 -2.72 2.95
C ASP A 20 10.84 -2.83 2.03
N SER A 21 10.67 -2.68 0.70
CA SER A 21 11.77 -2.71 -0.26
C SER A 21 12.77 -1.58 -0.03
N GLU A 22 12.30 -0.36 0.20
CA GLU A 22 13.15 0.78 0.55
C GLU A 22 13.95 0.50 1.83
N ARG A 23 13.30 -0.07 2.86
CA ARG A 23 13.96 -0.41 4.12
C ARG A 23 14.98 -1.54 3.96
N MET A 24 14.69 -2.56 3.12
CA MET A 24 15.63 -3.62 2.77
C MET A 24 16.85 -3.08 2.04
N ALA A 25 16.67 -2.19 1.06
CA ALA A 25 17.76 -1.52 0.35
C ALA A 25 18.67 -0.72 1.30
N GLU A 26 18.06 0.07 2.20
CA GLU A 26 18.79 0.84 3.21
C GLU A 26 19.58 -0.06 4.16
N THR A 27 18.99 -1.19 4.58
CA THR A 27 19.62 -2.16 5.48
C THR A 27 20.83 -2.81 4.82
N LEU A 28 20.71 -3.24 3.56
CA LEU A 28 21.80 -3.82 2.77
C LEU A 28 22.83 -2.76 2.34
N GLY A 29 22.43 -1.49 2.20
CA GLY A 29 23.35 -0.38 1.97
C GLY A 29 24.42 -0.26 3.05
N GLY A 30 24.06 -0.55 4.31
CA GLY A 30 25.00 -0.67 5.43
C GLY A 30 26.00 -1.82 5.31
N SER A 31 25.75 -2.78 4.43
CA SER A 31 26.63 -3.92 4.09
C SER A 31 27.38 -3.72 2.77
N GLY A 32 27.40 -2.50 2.22
CA GLY A 32 28.16 -2.13 1.02
C GLY A 32 27.42 -2.38 -0.30
N TYR A 33 26.10 -2.56 -0.26
CA TYR A 33 25.28 -2.64 -1.47
C TYR A 33 24.83 -1.25 -1.94
N VAL A 34 24.77 -1.06 -3.26
CA VAL A 34 24.13 0.09 -3.93
C VAL A 34 23.04 -0.43 -4.86
N GLU A 35 21.93 0.30 -4.94
CA GLU A 35 20.83 -0.10 -5.82
C GLU A 35 21.21 0.02 -7.30
N THR A 36 20.66 -0.89 -8.12
CA THR A 36 20.72 -0.85 -9.58
C THR A 36 19.33 -1.05 -10.19
N ASP A 37 19.11 -0.44 -11.35
CA ASP A 37 17.85 -0.54 -12.08
C ASP A 37 17.77 -1.80 -12.98
N THR A 38 18.87 -2.52 -13.15
CA THR A 38 18.94 -3.68 -14.04
C THR A 38 19.39 -4.94 -13.29
N PRO A 39 18.70 -6.08 -13.50
CA PRO A 39 19.08 -7.35 -12.87
C PRO A 39 20.41 -7.92 -13.42
N ASP A 40 20.79 -7.57 -14.67
CA ASP A 40 21.99 -8.08 -15.33
C ASP A 40 23.29 -7.67 -14.61
N ASP A 41 23.29 -6.47 -14.04
CA ASP A 41 24.43 -5.91 -13.32
C ASP A 41 24.49 -6.33 -11.85
N ALA A 42 23.44 -6.98 -11.33
CA ALA A 42 23.30 -7.22 -9.91
C ALA A 42 24.28 -8.26 -9.36
N ASP A 43 24.69 -8.06 -8.11
CA ASP A 43 25.35 -9.06 -7.26
C ASP A 43 24.31 -9.77 -6.36
N MET A 44 23.16 -9.10 -6.12
CA MET A 44 21.99 -9.67 -5.45
C MET A 44 20.73 -9.23 -6.15
N ILE A 45 19.82 -10.18 -6.40
CA ILE A 45 18.44 -9.95 -6.84
C ILE A 45 17.53 -10.30 -5.67
N LEU A 46 16.66 -9.37 -5.25
CA LEU A 46 15.70 -9.56 -4.18
C LEU A 46 14.29 -9.33 -4.71
N LEU A 47 13.44 -10.36 -4.66
CA LEU A 47 12.03 -10.28 -5.05
C LEU A 47 11.18 -10.04 -3.81
N ASN A 48 10.69 -8.84 -3.60
CA ASN A 48 9.75 -8.53 -2.52
C ASN A 48 8.31 -8.79 -2.97
N THR A 49 7.59 -9.61 -2.23
CA THR A 49 6.44 -10.33 -2.72
C THR A 49 5.20 -10.12 -1.85
N CYS A 50 4.04 -10.04 -2.50
CA CYS A 50 2.74 -9.88 -1.87
C CYS A 50 1.93 -11.17 -2.00
N HIS A 51 1.18 -11.54 -0.96
CA HIS A 51 0.30 -12.72 -0.97
C HIS A 51 -1.19 -12.37 -1.08
N ILE A 52 -1.53 -11.07 -1.13
CA ILE A 52 -2.93 -10.61 -1.18
C ILE A 52 -3.56 -10.85 -2.56
N ARG A 53 -2.77 -10.79 -3.65
CA ARG A 53 -3.27 -10.93 -5.02
C ARG A 53 -3.25 -12.38 -5.47
N GLU A 54 -4.29 -12.76 -6.23
CA GLU A 54 -4.34 -14.02 -6.95
C GLU A 54 -3.10 -14.20 -7.83
N LYS A 55 -2.60 -15.39 -7.97
CA LYS A 55 -1.39 -15.72 -8.76
C LYS A 55 -0.09 -15.01 -8.33
N ALA A 56 -0.08 -14.40 -7.13
CA ALA A 56 1.14 -13.74 -6.66
C ALA A 56 2.31 -14.72 -6.55
N ALA A 57 2.08 -15.91 -5.98
CA ALA A 57 3.09 -16.95 -5.88
C ALA A 57 3.53 -17.48 -7.25
N GLU A 58 2.58 -17.79 -8.16
CA GLU A 58 2.91 -18.26 -9.53
C GLU A 58 3.77 -17.25 -10.30
N LYS A 59 3.45 -15.95 -10.12
CA LYS A 59 4.22 -14.88 -10.74
C LYS A 59 5.67 -14.85 -10.26
N ILE A 60 5.90 -15.15 -8.98
CA ILE A 60 7.25 -15.22 -8.43
C ILE A 60 8.02 -16.38 -9.02
N TYR A 61 7.42 -17.55 -9.11
CA TYR A 61 8.07 -18.71 -9.73
C TYR A 61 8.41 -18.49 -11.20
N SER A 62 7.50 -17.85 -11.95
CA SER A 62 7.76 -17.45 -13.34
C SER A 62 8.92 -16.46 -13.45
N GLU A 63 8.99 -15.50 -12.52
CA GLU A 63 10.05 -14.50 -12.50
C GLU A 63 11.40 -15.12 -12.09
N LEU A 64 11.42 -15.98 -11.10
CA LEU A 64 12.63 -16.74 -10.73
C LEU A 64 13.17 -17.53 -11.94
N GLY A 65 12.27 -18.18 -12.70
CA GLY A 65 12.66 -18.88 -13.91
C GLY A 65 13.37 -17.96 -14.93
N ARG A 66 12.98 -16.70 -15.02
CA ARG A 66 13.63 -15.71 -15.90
C ARG A 66 15.04 -15.35 -15.45
N TYR A 67 15.35 -15.38 -14.15
CA TYR A 67 16.69 -15.05 -13.64
C TYR A 67 17.64 -16.25 -13.61
N LYS A 68 17.17 -17.45 -13.98
CA LYS A 68 18.02 -18.64 -13.97
C LYS A 68 19.28 -18.47 -14.83
N HIS A 69 19.13 -17.92 -16.04
CA HIS A 69 20.27 -17.69 -16.93
C HIS A 69 21.32 -16.72 -16.34
N LEU A 70 20.90 -15.73 -15.55
CA LEU A 70 21.82 -14.81 -14.86
C LEU A 70 22.60 -15.53 -13.77
N LYS A 71 21.93 -16.41 -13.01
CA LYS A 71 22.55 -17.24 -11.98
C LYS A 71 23.54 -18.24 -12.58
N ASP A 72 23.19 -18.83 -13.73
CA ASP A 72 24.05 -19.78 -14.46
C ASP A 72 25.30 -19.08 -15.01
N ALA A 73 25.16 -17.83 -15.51
CA ALA A 73 26.27 -16.99 -16.01
C ALA A 73 27.14 -16.41 -14.88
N LYS A 74 26.56 -16.11 -13.71
CA LYS A 74 27.23 -15.55 -12.54
C LYS A 74 26.90 -16.37 -11.29
N PRO A 75 27.63 -17.46 -11.01
CA PRO A 75 27.35 -18.36 -9.89
C PRO A 75 27.31 -17.66 -8.51
N ASP A 76 28.07 -16.58 -8.36
CA ASP A 76 28.14 -15.78 -7.13
C ASP A 76 26.93 -14.85 -6.94
N LEU A 77 26.11 -14.61 -7.98
CA LEU A 77 24.86 -13.86 -7.88
C LEU A 77 23.97 -14.45 -6.80
N LYS A 78 23.52 -13.66 -5.83
CA LYS A 78 22.58 -14.09 -4.81
C LYS A 78 21.14 -13.79 -5.24
N ILE A 79 20.25 -14.77 -5.09
CA ILE A 79 18.82 -14.60 -5.35
C ILE A 79 18.05 -14.81 -4.09
N GLY A 80 17.25 -13.79 -3.72
CA GLY A 80 16.42 -13.79 -2.52
C GLY A 80 14.96 -13.58 -2.83
N VAL A 81 14.09 -14.17 -1.99
CA VAL A 81 12.64 -13.91 -1.98
C VAL A 81 12.26 -13.36 -0.62
N ALA A 82 11.58 -12.22 -0.63
CA ALA A 82 11.14 -11.51 0.58
C ALA A 82 9.62 -11.27 0.60
N GLY A 83 9.10 -10.88 1.75
CA GLY A 83 7.71 -10.44 1.91
C GLY A 83 6.70 -11.54 2.18
N CYS A 84 5.41 -11.28 1.91
CA CYS A 84 4.31 -12.14 2.38
C CYS A 84 4.28 -13.54 1.74
N VAL A 85 4.72 -13.71 0.47
CA VAL A 85 4.84 -15.07 -0.11
C VAL A 85 6.01 -15.82 0.50
N ALA A 86 7.13 -15.12 0.76
CA ALA A 86 8.26 -15.69 1.48
C ALA A 86 7.83 -16.23 2.87
N GLN A 87 7.01 -15.46 3.58
CA GLN A 87 6.43 -15.86 4.87
C GLN A 87 5.52 -17.09 4.74
N ALA A 88 4.63 -17.10 3.74
CA ALA A 88 3.62 -18.14 3.60
C ALA A 88 4.21 -19.48 3.11
N GLU A 89 5.16 -19.45 2.19
CA GLU A 89 5.70 -20.65 1.56
C GLU A 89 7.05 -21.10 2.14
N GLY A 90 7.83 -20.18 2.69
CA GLY A 90 9.06 -20.50 3.42
C GLY A 90 10.01 -21.46 2.66
N LYS A 91 10.27 -22.63 3.26
CA LYS A 91 11.17 -23.65 2.70
C LYS A 91 10.72 -24.21 1.35
N GLU A 92 9.43 -24.15 1.04
CA GLU A 92 8.87 -24.64 -0.21
C GLU A 92 9.44 -23.88 -1.42
N ILE A 93 9.69 -22.58 -1.27
CA ILE A 93 10.32 -21.76 -2.32
C ILE A 93 11.68 -22.34 -2.71
N MET A 94 12.52 -22.65 -1.73
CA MET A 94 13.86 -23.23 -1.98
C MET A 94 13.78 -24.64 -2.54
N ARG A 95 12.78 -25.43 -2.15
CA ARG A 95 12.56 -26.77 -2.68
C ARG A 95 12.18 -26.74 -4.16
N ARG A 96 11.29 -25.83 -4.56
CA ARG A 96 10.83 -25.67 -5.94
C ARG A 96 11.84 -24.92 -6.82
N GLN A 97 12.62 -24.01 -6.21
CA GLN A 97 13.63 -23.19 -6.89
C GLN A 97 14.98 -23.25 -6.15
N PRO A 98 15.78 -24.29 -6.41
CA PRO A 98 17.07 -24.49 -5.73
C PRO A 98 18.09 -23.37 -5.93
N MET A 99 17.88 -22.50 -6.94
CA MET A 99 18.70 -21.32 -7.20
C MET A 99 18.49 -20.20 -6.18
N VAL A 100 17.43 -20.21 -5.40
CA VAL A 100 17.16 -19.22 -4.34
C VAL A 100 18.12 -19.45 -3.18
N ASP A 101 18.85 -18.42 -2.79
CA ASP A 101 19.86 -18.45 -1.72
C ASP A 101 19.31 -18.00 -0.37
N LEU A 102 18.33 -17.08 -0.37
CA LEU A 102 17.73 -16.58 0.86
C LEU A 102 16.20 -16.38 0.73
N VAL A 103 15.49 -16.65 1.84
CA VAL A 103 14.04 -16.39 1.97
C VAL A 103 13.81 -15.65 3.28
N VAL A 104 13.13 -14.50 3.24
CA VAL A 104 12.94 -13.64 4.40
C VAL A 104 11.51 -13.14 4.52
N GLY A 105 10.90 -13.36 5.67
CA GLY A 105 9.58 -12.85 6.01
C GLY A 105 9.56 -11.34 6.21
N PRO A 106 8.36 -10.70 6.18
CA PRO A 106 8.24 -9.25 6.33
C PRO A 106 8.63 -8.76 7.73
N GLN A 107 8.66 -9.63 8.72
CA GLN A 107 9.06 -9.27 10.08
C GLN A 107 10.57 -9.42 10.35
N SER A 108 11.30 -10.12 9.45
CA SER A 108 12.71 -10.45 9.64
C SER A 108 13.68 -9.68 8.74
N TYR A 109 13.23 -8.74 7.90
CA TYR A 109 14.11 -8.08 6.93
C TYR A 109 15.21 -7.19 7.57
N HIS A 110 15.10 -6.82 8.84
CA HIS A 110 16.17 -6.15 9.57
C HIS A 110 17.41 -7.05 9.74
N ARG A 111 17.24 -8.39 9.64
CA ARG A 111 18.32 -9.39 9.70
C ARG A 111 18.91 -9.72 8.32
N LEU A 112 18.52 -9.00 7.26
CA LEU A 112 19.05 -9.24 5.91
C LEU A 112 20.59 -9.26 5.83
N PRO A 113 21.34 -8.41 6.54
CA PRO A 113 22.81 -8.49 6.52
C PRO A 113 23.36 -9.84 7.00
N GLU A 114 22.75 -10.42 8.04
CA GLU A 114 23.15 -11.72 8.58
C GLU A 114 22.78 -12.86 7.63
N LEU A 115 21.59 -12.78 7.01
CA LEU A 115 21.12 -13.75 6.03
C LEU A 115 21.97 -13.70 4.75
N GLU A 116 22.35 -12.49 4.31
CA GLU A 116 23.26 -12.31 3.18
C GLU A 116 24.64 -12.92 3.46
N ALA A 117 25.22 -12.64 4.63
CA ALA A 117 26.51 -13.22 5.02
C ALA A 117 26.47 -14.76 5.07
N LYS A 118 25.36 -15.33 5.55
CA LYS A 118 25.11 -16.77 5.53
C LYS A 118 25.02 -17.29 4.09
N ALA A 119 24.29 -16.62 3.23
CA ALA A 119 24.15 -16.98 1.82
C ALA A 119 25.49 -16.83 1.07
N ALA A 120 26.29 -15.81 1.40
CA ALA A 120 27.64 -15.60 0.83
C ALA A 120 28.59 -16.75 1.19
N SER A 121 28.43 -17.42 2.33
CA SER A 121 29.19 -18.60 2.70
C SER A 121 28.72 -19.90 2.00
N GLY A 122 27.82 -19.81 1.03
CA GLY A 122 27.29 -20.95 0.27
C GLY A 122 26.17 -21.72 0.98
N LYS A 123 25.68 -21.25 2.12
CA LYS A 123 24.57 -21.87 2.87
C LYS A 123 23.24 -21.22 2.51
N LYS A 124 22.17 -22.02 2.42
CA LYS A 124 20.81 -21.48 2.29
C LYS A 124 20.42 -20.76 3.57
N ALA A 125 19.83 -19.56 3.42
CA ALA A 125 19.38 -18.75 4.54
C ALA A 125 17.86 -18.57 4.48
N ILE A 126 17.18 -18.86 5.57
CA ILE A 126 15.73 -18.67 5.72
C ILE A 126 15.46 -18.06 7.09
N ASP A 127 14.61 -17.05 7.11
CA ASP A 127 14.05 -16.45 8.32
C ASP A 127 12.62 -15.98 8.02
N THR A 128 11.66 -16.76 8.49
CA THR A 128 10.22 -16.50 8.40
C THR A 128 9.56 -16.55 9.77
N ASP A 129 10.35 -16.39 10.83
CA ASP A 129 9.84 -16.35 12.18
C ASP A 129 9.16 -14.98 12.46
N PHE A 130 8.28 -14.97 13.44
CA PHE A 130 7.74 -13.75 14.03
C PHE A 130 8.60 -13.42 15.26
N PRO A 131 9.63 -12.57 15.12
CA PRO A 131 10.50 -12.27 16.24
C PRO A 131 9.74 -11.47 17.32
N GLU A 132 10.08 -11.71 18.59
CA GLU A 132 9.58 -10.88 19.70
C GLU A 132 10.14 -9.45 19.66
N GLU A 133 11.27 -9.26 18.95
CA GLU A 133 11.94 -7.98 18.79
C GLU A 133 11.20 -7.09 17.77
N ASP A 134 10.99 -5.82 18.13
CA ASP A 134 10.49 -4.84 17.17
C ASP A 134 11.55 -4.57 16.08
N LYS A 135 11.24 -4.95 14.86
CA LYS A 135 12.11 -4.72 13.71
C LYS A 135 12.43 -3.23 13.49
N PHE A 136 11.51 -2.32 13.84
CA PHE A 136 11.70 -0.88 13.67
C PHE A 136 12.74 -0.31 14.63
N GLU A 137 12.95 -0.94 15.78
CA GLU A 137 14.03 -0.56 16.71
C GLU A 137 15.40 -0.93 16.15
N LYS A 138 15.49 -2.03 15.41
CA LYS A 138 16.75 -2.55 14.84
C LYS A 138 17.12 -1.90 13.51
N LEU A 139 16.19 -1.23 12.84
CA LEU A 139 16.48 -0.55 11.58
C LEU A 139 17.37 0.68 11.82
N LYS A 140 18.48 0.74 11.08
CA LYS A 140 19.41 1.88 11.12
C LYS A 140 18.73 3.15 10.59
N LYS A 141 19.21 4.31 11.03
CA LYS A 141 18.81 5.61 10.47
C LYS A 141 19.09 5.63 8.96
N ARG A 142 18.18 6.24 8.23
CA ARG A 142 18.26 6.33 6.76
C ARG A 142 19.48 7.15 6.31
N PRO A 143 20.15 6.82 5.18
CA PRO A 143 21.15 7.70 4.57
C PRO A 143 20.53 9.04 4.17
N LYS A 144 21.29 10.12 4.22
CA LYS A 144 20.81 11.50 3.89
C LYS A 144 20.67 11.77 2.38
N ALA A 145 20.36 10.78 1.55
CA ALA A 145 20.11 11.00 0.13
C ALA A 145 18.76 11.72 -0.10
N LYS A 146 18.71 12.59 -1.13
CA LYS A 146 17.47 13.27 -1.54
C LYS A 146 16.41 12.23 -1.95
N ARG A 147 15.16 12.45 -1.54
CA ARG A 147 14.05 11.53 -1.83
C ARG A 147 13.05 12.12 -2.83
N ALA A 148 12.17 11.26 -3.33
CA ALA A 148 10.98 11.68 -4.05
C ALA A 148 10.10 12.58 -3.15
N PRO A 149 9.31 13.50 -3.70
CA PRO A 149 8.51 14.43 -2.93
C PRO A 149 7.35 13.77 -2.15
N ALA A 150 7.00 12.54 -2.47
CA ALA A 150 6.03 11.75 -1.72
C ALA A 150 6.71 10.47 -1.18
N ALA A 151 6.39 10.11 0.08
CA ALA A 151 6.95 8.93 0.73
C ALA A 151 5.89 8.16 1.52
N PHE A 152 6.14 6.87 1.71
CA PHE A 152 5.38 6.02 2.61
C PHE A 152 6.02 5.98 3.99
N LEU A 153 5.19 5.93 5.02
CA LEU A 153 5.61 5.81 6.41
C LEU A 153 4.73 4.79 7.13
N THR A 154 5.29 3.63 7.42
CA THR A 154 4.57 2.60 8.16
C THR A 154 4.43 3.02 9.63
N VAL A 155 3.21 3.05 10.11
CA VAL A 155 2.87 3.40 11.51
C VAL A 155 2.32 2.21 12.28
N GLN A 156 1.74 1.22 11.56
CA GLN A 156 1.12 0.03 12.14
C GLN A 156 1.37 -1.16 11.23
N GLU A 157 1.55 -2.35 11.78
CA GLU A 157 1.66 -3.62 11.06
C GLU A 157 0.84 -4.71 11.72
N GLY A 158 0.52 -5.76 10.94
CA GLY A 158 -0.36 -6.83 11.38
C GLY A 158 -1.82 -6.40 11.43
N CYS A 159 -2.71 -7.32 11.76
CA CYS A 159 -4.14 -7.03 11.88
C CYS A 159 -4.88 -8.11 12.65
N ASP A 160 -5.65 -7.72 13.67
CA ASP A 160 -6.42 -8.60 14.54
C ASP A 160 -7.90 -8.72 14.16
N LYS A 161 -8.29 -8.27 12.95
CA LYS A 161 -9.69 -8.35 12.49
C LYS A 161 -10.11 -9.75 12.06
N PHE A 162 -9.18 -10.62 11.67
CA PHE A 162 -9.43 -12.01 11.27
C PHE A 162 -10.59 -12.16 10.25
N CYS A 163 -10.66 -11.28 9.27
CA CYS A 163 -11.60 -11.43 8.15
C CYS A 163 -11.38 -12.78 7.49
N THR A 164 -12.45 -13.54 7.22
CA THR A 164 -12.37 -14.95 6.83
C THR A 164 -11.66 -15.24 5.51
N PHE A 165 -11.43 -14.23 4.70
CA PHE A 165 -10.71 -14.30 3.41
C PHE A 165 -9.27 -13.81 3.49
N CYS A 166 -8.84 -13.26 4.63
CA CYS A 166 -7.61 -12.47 4.71
C CYS A 166 -6.44 -13.29 5.27
N VAL A 167 -5.29 -13.20 4.61
CA VAL A 167 -4.04 -13.87 5.02
C VAL A 167 -3.13 -12.99 5.87
N VAL A 168 -3.48 -11.73 6.09
CA VAL A 168 -2.61 -10.76 6.81
C VAL A 168 -2.22 -11.25 8.21
N PRO A 169 -3.12 -11.76 9.07
CA PRO A 169 -2.73 -12.28 10.39
C PRO A 169 -1.68 -13.38 10.31
N TYR A 170 -1.72 -14.20 9.26
CA TYR A 170 -0.80 -15.33 9.07
C TYR A 170 0.53 -14.95 8.42
N THR A 171 0.58 -13.80 7.73
CA THR A 171 1.79 -13.39 6.99
C THR A 171 2.49 -12.18 7.60
N ARG A 172 1.77 -11.34 8.35
CA ARG A 172 2.33 -10.16 9.02
C ARG A 172 2.16 -10.19 10.55
N GLY A 173 1.38 -11.14 11.07
CA GLY A 173 1.19 -11.34 12.50
C GLY A 173 0.11 -10.48 13.11
N ALA A 174 0.10 -10.45 14.45
CA ALA A 174 -0.76 -9.62 15.27
C ALA A 174 -0.49 -8.13 15.02
N GLU A 175 -1.46 -7.30 15.39
CA GLU A 175 -1.35 -5.85 15.25
C GLU A 175 -0.27 -5.28 16.19
N VAL A 176 0.62 -4.48 15.62
CA VAL A 176 1.66 -3.74 16.35
C VAL A 176 1.68 -2.30 15.85
N SER A 177 1.47 -1.36 16.76
CA SER A 177 1.53 0.08 16.51
C SER A 177 2.87 0.66 16.98
N ARG A 178 3.53 1.41 16.09
CA ARG A 178 4.83 2.02 16.40
C ARG A 178 4.67 3.19 17.38
N PRO A 179 5.64 3.43 18.28
CA PRO A 179 5.64 4.61 19.12
C PRO A 179 5.61 5.92 18.33
N ALA A 180 4.76 6.87 18.72
CA ALA A 180 4.58 8.15 18.06
C ALA A 180 5.88 8.94 17.89
N SER A 181 6.77 8.91 18.90
CA SER A 181 8.09 9.56 18.83
C SER A 181 8.91 9.10 17.63
N ARG A 182 8.94 7.79 17.37
CA ARG A 182 9.69 7.20 16.24
C ARG A 182 9.10 7.60 14.89
N ILE A 183 7.76 7.68 14.81
CA ILE A 183 7.06 8.10 13.59
C ILE A 183 7.34 9.57 13.30
N LEU A 184 7.26 10.44 14.33
CA LEU A 184 7.52 11.87 14.19
C LEU A 184 8.98 12.14 13.81
N ASP A 185 9.94 11.41 14.38
CA ASP A 185 11.36 11.54 14.02
C ASP A 185 11.62 11.10 12.57
N GLU A 186 11.02 10.00 12.14
CA GLU A 186 11.13 9.54 10.76
C GLU A 186 10.44 10.52 9.78
N ALA A 187 9.30 11.11 10.15
CA ALA A 187 8.63 12.12 9.35
C ALA A 187 9.50 13.37 9.15
N ARG A 188 10.14 13.86 10.21
CA ARG A 188 11.09 15.00 10.14
C ARG A 188 12.29 14.67 9.24
N ASP A 189 12.90 13.49 9.41
CA ASP A 189 14.02 13.04 8.54
C ASP A 189 13.60 12.96 7.07
N LEU A 190 12.39 12.49 6.78
CA LEU A 190 11.85 12.47 5.41
C LEU A 190 11.69 13.89 4.84
N VAL A 191 11.14 14.82 5.62
CA VAL A 191 10.97 16.22 5.20
C VAL A 191 12.31 16.91 4.97
N ASP A 192 13.30 16.71 5.85
CA ASP A 192 14.67 17.23 5.69
C ASP A 192 15.33 16.74 4.40
N ARG A 193 14.84 15.64 3.83
CA ARG A 193 15.31 15.04 2.57
C ARG A 193 14.48 15.41 1.36
N GLY A 194 13.53 16.34 1.52
CA GLY A 194 12.72 16.91 0.46
C GLY A 194 11.34 16.30 0.26
N VAL A 195 10.89 15.41 1.14
CA VAL A 195 9.53 14.87 1.12
C VAL A 195 8.54 15.97 1.53
N ARG A 196 7.46 16.11 0.76
CA ARG A 196 6.36 17.08 0.96
C ARG A 196 5.05 16.38 1.31
N GLU A 197 4.87 15.14 0.90
CA GLU A 197 3.68 14.32 1.18
C GLU A 197 4.08 13.01 1.86
N ILE A 198 3.42 12.69 2.99
CA ILE A 198 3.58 11.41 3.66
C ILE A 198 2.25 10.65 3.64
N THR A 199 2.29 9.40 3.18
CA THR A 199 1.17 8.46 3.32
C THR A 199 1.46 7.48 4.44
N LEU A 200 0.65 7.55 5.50
CA LEU A 200 0.72 6.63 6.64
C LEU A 200 0.19 5.26 6.22
N LEU A 201 0.95 4.22 6.50
CA LEU A 201 0.63 2.84 6.13
C LEU A 201 0.39 1.96 7.35
N GLY A 202 -0.57 1.05 7.19
CA GLY A 202 -0.86 -0.06 8.08
C GLY A 202 -1.65 -1.13 7.34
N GLN A 203 -1.90 -2.28 7.96
CA GLN A 203 -2.89 -3.25 7.48
C GLN A 203 -4.31 -2.90 7.95
N ASN A 204 -4.40 -2.12 9.02
CA ASN A 204 -5.60 -1.52 9.56
C ASN A 204 -5.19 -0.19 10.21
N VAL A 205 -4.79 0.78 9.40
CA VAL A 205 -4.08 1.98 9.84
C VAL A 205 -4.87 2.82 10.83
N ASN A 206 -6.21 2.84 10.71
CA ASN A 206 -7.06 3.61 11.60
C ASN A 206 -7.33 2.94 12.96
N ALA A 207 -6.84 1.72 13.18
CA ALA A 207 -6.72 1.12 14.52
C ALA A 207 -5.40 1.47 15.24
N TYR A 208 -4.56 2.32 14.66
CA TYR A 208 -3.32 2.74 15.30
C TYR A 208 -3.54 3.20 16.76
N HIS A 209 -2.76 2.63 17.69
CA HIS A 209 -2.77 2.88 19.13
C HIS A 209 -1.35 2.83 19.70
N GLY A 210 -0.50 3.75 19.27
CA GLY A 210 0.91 3.76 19.65
C GLY A 210 1.18 4.53 20.94
N ALA A 211 2.31 4.21 21.61
CA ALA A 211 2.78 4.98 22.75
C ALA A 211 3.04 6.44 22.35
N GLY A 212 2.36 7.37 23.02
CA GLY A 212 2.49 8.81 22.81
C GLY A 212 3.73 9.39 23.49
N ILE A 213 4.14 10.60 23.09
CA ILE A 213 5.27 11.33 23.69
C ILE A 213 4.93 11.91 25.07
N ASP A 214 3.65 11.97 25.41
CA ASP A 214 3.10 12.43 26.70
C ASP A 214 2.92 11.29 27.71
N GLY A 215 3.33 10.07 27.36
CA GLY A 215 3.22 8.88 28.19
C GLY A 215 1.85 8.19 28.11
N GLY A 216 0.90 8.74 27.36
CA GLY A 216 -0.40 8.12 27.06
C GLY A 216 -0.35 7.26 25.78
N GLU A 217 -1.49 6.68 25.43
CA GLU A 217 -1.71 6.01 24.14
C GLU A 217 -2.35 6.99 23.17
N TRP A 218 -1.84 7.03 21.92
CA TRP A 218 -2.34 7.90 20.87
C TRP A 218 -3.05 7.10 19.78
N GLY A 219 -4.26 7.52 19.42
CA GLY A 219 -4.93 7.09 18.20
C GLY A 219 -4.38 7.80 16.96
N LEU A 220 -4.84 7.35 15.79
CA LEU A 220 -4.38 7.89 14.49
C LEU A 220 -4.67 9.40 14.35
N ALA A 221 -5.81 9.87 14.82
CA ALA A 221 -6.15 11.30 14.78
C ALA A 221 -5.11 12.15 15.52
N ARG A 222 -4.76 11.76 16.74
CA ARG A 222 -3.73 12.47 17.52
C ARG A 222 -2.39 12.49 16.81
N LEU A 223 -1.99 11.36 16.22
CA LEU A 223 -0.75 11.27 15.43
C LEU A 223 -0.80 12.22 14.23
N ILE A 224 -1.93 12.30 13.51
CA ILE A 224 -2.12 13.20 12.37
C ILE A 224 -1.99 14.65 12.79
N TRP A 225 -2.63 15.09 13.89
CA TRP A 225 -2.51 16.47 14.39
C TRP A 225 -1.07 16.83 14.81
N GLU A 226 -0.30 15.88 15.32
CA GLU A 226 1.11 16.14 15.63
C GLU A 226 1.99 16.19 14.35
N LEU A 227 1.69 15.35 13.36
CA LEU A 227 2.33 15.42 12.05
C LEU A 227 2.00 16.73 11.29
N ASP A 228 0.80 17.28 11.48
CA ASP A 228 0.39 18.57 10.90
C ASP A 228 1.31 19.73 11.35
N LYS A 229 1.93 19.61 12.53
CA LYS A 229 2.87 20.60 13.08
C LYS A 229 4.29 20.48 12.50
N VAL A 230 4.57 19.44 11.71
CA VAL A 230 5.92 19.26 11.13
C VAL A 230 6.12 20.28 10.02
N ASP A 231 7.10 21.19 10.22
CA ASP A 231 7.46 22.20 9.21
C ASP A 231 7.98 21.52 7.95
N GLY A 232 7.54 22.02 6.78
CA GLY A 232 7.91 21.49 5.47
C GLY A 232 7.10 20.27 5.02
N LEU A 233 6.36 19.61 5.90
CA LEU A 233 5.34 18.64 5.51
C LEU A 233 4.09 19.40 5.03
N GLU A 234 3.64 19.12 3.81
CA GLU A 234 2.53 19.83 3.18
C GLU A 234 1.27 18.98 3.08
N ARG A 235 1.42 17.65 3.00
CA ARG A 235 0.31 16.73 2.81
C ARG A 235 0.47 15.47 3.64
N ILE A 236 -0.62 15.06 4.26
CA ILE A 236 -0.74 13.80 5.01
C ILE A 236 -1.85 12.99 4.35
N ARG A 237 -1.60 11.70 4.17
CA ARG A 237 -2.59 10.70 3.76
C ARG A 237 -2.46 9.48 4.65
N PHE A 238 -3.49 8.68 4.69
CA PHE A 238 -3.43 7.32 5.23
C PHE A 238 -4.23 6.36 4.35
N THR A 239 -3.93 5.07 4.44
CA THR A 239 -4.61 4.07 3.63
C THR A 239 -4.70 2.74 4.35
N THR A 240 -5.64 1.88 3.88
CA THR A 240 -5.96 0.58 4.46
C THR A 240 -6.67 0.72 5.81
N SER A 241 -7.87 1.29 5.76
CA SER A 241 -8.72 1.51 6.93
C SER A 241 -9.80 0.43 7.05
N HIS A 242 -10.32 0.26 8.27
CA HIS A 242 -11.48 -0.57 8.54
C HIS A 242 -12.64 0.29 9.04
N PRO A 243 -13.89 0.11 8.56
CA PRO A 243 -15.01 0.96 8.94
C PRO A 243 -15.25 1.07 10.46
N ASN A 244 -15.07 -0.03 11.20
CA ASN A 244 -15.30 -0.04 12.66
C ASN A 244 -14.28 0.74 13.47
N ASP A 245 -13.12 1.04 12.89
CA ASP A 245 -12.06 1.77 13.58
C ASP A 245 -12.00 3.25 13.12
N MET A 246 -13.07 3.72 12.46
CA MET A 246 -13.22 5.12 12.08
C MET A 246 -13.80 5.90 13.25
N ALA A 247 -12.94 6.23 14.21
CA ALA A 247 -13.30 6.94 15.45
C ALA A 247 -13.73 8.40 15.18
N ASP A 248 -14.45 9.00 16.12
CA ASP A 248 -15.03 10.33 15.97
C ASP A 248 -13.96 11.40 15.81
N ASP A 249 -12.87 11.29 16.56
CA ASP A 249 -11.72 12.19 16.46
C ASP A 249 -11.03 12.11 15.08
N LEU A 250 -10.99 10.91 14.47
CA LEU A 250 -10.44 10.75 13.12
C LEU A 250 -11.36 11.36 12.05
N ILE A 251 -12.68 11.30 12.25
CA ILE A 251 -13.65 12.03 11.41
C ILE A 251 -13.43 13.54 11.55
N GLU A 252 -13.27 14.03 12.80
CA GLU A 252 -12.99 15.44 13.09
C GLU A 252 -11.66 15.89 12.43
N ALA A 253 -10.63 15.05 12.45
CA ALA A 253 -9.34 15.36 11.83
C ALA A 253 -9.48 15.63 10.31
N HIS A 254 -10.39 14.97 9.61
CA HIS A 254 -10.68 15.28 8.19
C HIS A 254 -11.23 16.69 7.99
N GLY A 255 -11.97 17.24 8.96
CA GLY A 255 -12.51 18.59 8.92
C GLY A 255 -11.55 19.68 9.43
N THR A 256 -10.64 19.33 10.34
CA THR A 256 -9.82 20.31 11.09
C THR A 256 -8.35 20.31 10.72
N CYS A 257 -7.77 19.20 10.24
CA CYS A 257 -6.38 19.12 9.85
C CYS A 257 -6.19 19.58 8.40
N ALA A 258 -5.54 20.73 8.19
CA ALA A 258 -5.38 21.33 6.86
C ALA A 258 -4.50 20.47 5.93
N LYS A 259 -3.49 19.79 6.47
CA LYS A 259 -2.58 18.93 5.68
C LYS A 259 -3.15 17.55 5.41
N LEU A 260 -4.24 17.12 6.08
CA LEU A 260 -4.91 15.86 5.77
C LEU A 260 -5.71 15.99 4.49
N MET A 261 -5.27 15.25 3.47
CA MET A 261 -5.86 15.37 2.12
C MET A 261 -7.28 14.80 2.06
N PRO A 262 -8.16 15.40 1.22
CA PRO A 262 -9.57 15.01 1.09
C PRO A 262 -9.73 13.72 0.27
N TYR A 263 -9.12 12.66 0.73
CA TYR A 263 -9.18 11.33 0.16
C TYR A 263 -9.17 10.29 1.27
N LEU A 264 -10.14 9.39 1.28
CA LEU A 264 -10.23 8.32 2.27
C LEU A 264 -10.47 6.98 1.57
N HIS A 265 -9.57 6.02 1.80
CA HIS A 265 -9.75 4.62 1.41
C HIS A 265 -10.35 3.83 2.57
N LEU A 266 -11.63 3.44 2.44
CA LEU A 266 -12.41 2.79 3.48
C LEU A 266 -13.13 1.55 2.93
N PRO A 267 -12.44 0.40 2.81
CA PRO A 267 -12.98 -0.83 2.23
C PRO A 267 -14.14 -1.41 3.00
N VAL A 268 -15.33 -1.47 2.39
CA VAL A 268 -16.52 -2.14 2.94
C VAL A 268 -16.55 -3.63 2.61
N GLN A 269 -16.02 -4.02 1.45
CA GLN A 269 -15.92 -5.36 0.85
C GLN A 269 -17.21 -5.88 0.20
N SER A 270 -18.39 -5.67 0.81
CA SER A 270 -19.72 -6.07 0.29
C SER A 270 -20.79 -5.11 0.78
N GLY A 271 -21.90 -5.01 0.06
CA GLY A 271 -23.11 -4.30 0.50
C GLY A 271 -24.14 -5.21 1.17
N SER A 272 -23.94 -6.53 1.17
CA SER A 272 -24.85 -7.48 1.81
C SER A 272 -24.45 -7.75 3.25
N ASN A 273 -25.39 -7.54 4.19
CA ASN A 273 -25.18 -7.83 5.61
C ASN A 273 -24.88 -9.31 5.87
N LYS A 274 -25.51 -10.20 5.10
CA LYS A 274 -25.23 -11.64 5.15
C LYS A 274 -23.77 -11.92 4.77
N ILE A 275 -23.30 -11.35 3.69
CA ILE A 275 -21.93 -11.56 3.20
C ILE A 275 -20.91 -10.88 4.13
N LEU A 276 -21.16 -9.68 4.61
CA LEU A 276 -20.32 -9.02 5.62
C LEU A 276 -20.15 -9.90 6.87
N LYS A 277 -21.22 -10.49 7.38
CA LYS A 277 -21.15 -11.43 8.50
C LYS A 277 -20.35 -12.67 8.16
N ARG A 278 -20.50 -13.23 6.95
CA ARG A 278 -19.71 -14.37 6.47
C ARG A 278 -18.22 -14.03 6.30
N MET A 279 -17.90 -12.79 5.98
CA MET A 279 -16.55 -12.27 5.89
C MET A 279 -15.94 -11.99 7.27
N ASN A 280 -16.67 -12.16 8.38
CA ASN A 280 -16.29 -11.72 9.72
C ASN A 280 -16.06 -10.21 9.81
N ARG A 281 -16.93 -9.42 9.13
CA ARG A 281 -16.95 -7.96 9.24
C ARG A 281 -17.96 -7.56 10.31
N SER A 282 -17.55 -6.72 11.26
CA SER A 282 -18.36 -6.36 12.44
C SER A 282 -19.27 -5.14 12.18
N HIS A 283 -19.48 -4.74 10.95
CA HIS A 283 -20.38 -3.67 10.52
C HIS A 283 -21.41 -4.22 9.54
N ASP A 284 -22.52 -3.53 9.41
CA ASP A 284 -23.54 -3.72 8.38
C ASP A 284 -23.53 -2.57 7.36
N ALA A 285 -24.30 -2.73 6.28
CA ALA A 285 -24.36 -1.74 5.20
C ALA A 285 -24.94 -0.40 5.69
N GLU A 286 -25.95 -0.44 6.56
CA GLU A 286 -26.62 0.73 7.10
C GLU A 286 -25.68 1.54 8.01
N SER A 287 -24.92 0.88 8.88
CA SER A 287 -23.93 1.55 9.73
C SER A 287 -22.79 2.15 8.91
N TYR A 288 -22.38 1.47 7.83
CA TYR A 288 -21.41 2.00 6.89
C TYR A 288 -21.93 3.25 6.19
N LEU A 289 -23.15 3.26 5.69
CA LEU A 289 -23.76 4.44 5.04
C LEU A 289 -23.84 5.63 6.02
N ARG A 290 -24.32 5.40 7.25
CA ARG A 290 -24.31 6.46 8.30
C ARG A 290 -22.92 6.99 8.60
N LEU A 291 -21.90 6.11 8.59
CA LEU A 291 -20.51 6.53 8.75
C LEU A 291 -20.05 7.44 7.58
N ILE A 292 -20.38 7.08 6.34
CA ILE A 292 -20.08 7.90 5.16
C ILE A 292 -20.75 9.28 5.23
N GLU A 293 -22.01 9.35 5.69
CA GLU A 293 -22.71 10.63 5.91
C GLU A 293 -21.98 11.51 6.92
N ARG A 294 -21.53 10.94 8.04
CA ARG A 294 -20.77 11.67 9.08
C ARG A 294 -19.43 12.18 8.54
N ILE A 295 -18.71 11.36 7.78
CA ILE A 295 -17.43 11.74 7.15
C ILE A 295 -17.66 12.89 6.15
N ARG A 296 -18.71 12.83 5.32
CA ARG A 296 -19.05 13.89 4.39
C ARG A 296 -19.55 15.17 5.08
N ALA A 297 -20.18 15.05 6.22
CA ALA A 297 -20.55 16.22 7.02
C ALA A 297 -19.32 16.95 7.56
N ALA A 298 -18.28 16.21 7.97
CA ALA A 298 -17.01 16.79 8.42
C ALA A 298 -16.13 17.30 7.26
N ARG A 299 -16.15 16.62 6.11
CA ARG A 299 -15.37 16.97 4.91
C ARG A 299 -16.21 16.78 3.65
N PRO A 300 -17.01 17.82 3.23
CA PRO A 300 -17.97 17.68 2.12
C PRO A 300 -17.35 17.35 0.76
N ASP A 301 -16.10 17.74 0.54
CA ASP A 301 -15.35 17.51 -0.70
C ASP A 301 -14.54 16.20 -0.70
N ILE A 302 -14.68 15.35 0.34
CA ILE A 302 -13.89 14.13 0.46
C ILE A 302 -14.19 13.14 -0.68
N LEU A 303 -13.12 12.64 -1.32
CA LEU A 303 -13.20 11.60 -2.31
C LEU A 303 -13.03 10.24 -1.61
N LEU A 304 -14.05 9.40 -1.74
CA LEU A 304 -14.06 8.07 -1.13
C LEU A 304 -13.50 7.02 -2.08
N SER A 305 -12.76 6.09 -1.51
CA SER A 305 -12.26 4.90 -2.20
C SER A 305 -12.58 3.64 -1.40
N GLY A 306 -12.79 2.53 -2.09
CA GLY A 306 -13.12 1.27 -1.43
C GLY A 306 -12.68 0.04 -2.23
N ASP A 307 -12.73 -1.10 -1.55
CA ASP A 307 -12.50 -2.42 -2.13
C ASP A 307 -13.79 -3.25 -2.07
N PHE A 308 -14.00 -4.05 -3.09
CA PHE A 308 -15.14 -4.94 -3.23
C PHE A 308 -14.71 -6.33 -3.65
N ILE A 309 -15.26 -7.34 -2.98
CA ILE A 309 -15.07 -8.75 -3.33
C ILE A 309 -16.43 -9.29 -3.78
N VAL A 310 -16.52 -9.77 -5.02
CA VAL A 310 -17.69 -10.45 -5.58
C VAL A 310 -17.48 -11.94 -5.71
N GLY A 311 -18.56 -12.71 -5.67
CA GLY A 311 -18.49 -14.16 -5.76
C GLY A 311 -17.90 -14.79 -4.51
N PHE A 312 -18.07 -14.15 -3.36
CA PHE A 312 -17.74 -14.76 -2.07
C PHE A 312 -18.61 -16.00 -1.82
N PRO A 313 -18.11 -17.04 -1.12
CA PRO A 313 -18.90 -18.21 -0.80
C PRO A 313 -20.29 -17.87 -0.25
N GLU A 314 -21.33 -18.51 -0.81
CA GLU A 314 -22.75 -18.34 -0.47
C GLU A 314 -23.39 -16.99 -0.92
N GLU A 315 -22.66 -16.14 -1.68
CA GLU A 315 -23.23 -14.91 -2.24
C GLU A 315 -24.30 -15.23 -3.26
N THR A 316 -25.54 -14.77 -3.05
CA THR A 316 -26.64 -14.87 -4.00
C THR A 316 -26.67 -13.69 -4.97
N GLU A 317 -27.60 -13.69 -5.94
CA GLU A 317 -27.75 -12.53 -6.83
C GLU A 317 -28.30 -11.32 -6.05
N GLU A 318 -29.20 -11.54 -5.08
CA GLU A 318 -29.68 -10.47 -4.19
C GLU A 318 -28.55 -9.85 -3.39
N ASP A 319 -27.67 -10.67 -2.79
CA ASP A 319 -26.48 -10.19 -2.06
C ASP A 319 -25.56 -9.34 -2.95
N PHE A 320 -25.43 -9.73 -4.23
CA PHE A 320 -24.67 -8.95 -5.20
C PHE A 320 -25.39 -7.64 -5.56
N GLN A 321 -26.72 -7.63 -5.70
CA GLN A 321 -27.48 -6.40 -5.94
C GLN A 321 -27.44 -5.42 -4.77
N ASP A 322 -27.38 -5.91 -3.53
CA ASP A 322 -27.16 -5.07 -2.35
C ASP A 322 -25.80 -4.35 -2.47
N THR A 323 -24.76 -5.05 -2.91
CA THR A 323 -23.44 -4.45 -3.14
C THR A 323 -23.50 -3.39 -4.25
N MET A 324 -24.20 -3.66 -5.36
CA MET A 324 -24.41 -2.70 -6.43
C MET A 324 -25.18 -1.45 -5.97
N SER A 325 -26.15 -1.63 -5.09
CA SER A 325 -26.97 -0.54 -4.52
C SER A 325 -26.14 0.35 -3.60
N LEU A 326 -25.36 -0.23 -2.70
CA LEU A 326 -24.44 0.51 -1.84
C LEU A 326 -23.45 1.35 -2.65
N ILE A 327 -22.90 0.81 -3.72
CA ILE A 327 -21.96 1.54 -4.60
C ILE A 327 -22.65 2.72 -5.27
N ARG A 328 -23.91 2.56 -5.75
CA ARG A 328 -24.69 3.66 -6.35
C ARG A 328 -24.94 4.78 -5.36
N GLU A 329 -25.17 4.46 -4.11
CA GLU A 329 -25.47 5.42 -3.04
C GLU A 329 -24.20 6.16 -2.60
N VAL A 330 -23.11 5.43 -2.34
CA VAL A 330 -21.85 6.02 -1.85
C VAL A 330 -21.15 6.84 -2.93
N LYS A 331 -21.22 6.48 -4.21
CA LYS A 331 -20.56 7.18 -5.33
C LYS A 331 -19.05 7.32 -5.09
N TYR A 332 -18.35 6.22 -5.25
CA TYR A 332 -16.90 6.18 -5.06
C TYR A 332 -16.15 6.91 -6.18
N GLY A 333 -15.19 7.76 -5.79
CA GLY A 333 -14.27 8.40 -6.74
C GLY A 333 -13.20 7.44 -7.24
N GLN A 334 -12.91 6.42 -6.47
CA GLN A 334 -12.02 5.32 -6.85
C GLN A 334 -12.48 4.04 -6.14
N ALA A 335 -12.52 2.93 -6.86
CA ALA A 335 -12.80 1.65 -6.23
C ALA A 335 -12.06 0.52 -6.92
N TYR A 336 -11.70 -0.48 -6.14
CA TYR A 336 -11.05 -1.70 -6.62
C TYR A 336 -11.99 -2.87 -6.41
N SER A 337 -12.08 -3.74 -7.39
CA SER A 337 -12.98 -4.88 -7.39
C SER A 337 -12.26 -6.16 -7.77
N PHE A 338 -12.58 -7.21 -7.04
CA PHE A 338 -11.92 -8.51 -7.14
C PHE A 338 -12.95 -9.62 -7.14
N LYS A 339 -12.71 -10.67 -7.94
CA LYS A 339 -13.35 -11.96 -7.69
C LYS A 339 -12.79 -12.56 -6.42
N TYR A 340 -13.64 -13.16 -5.59
CA TYR A 340 -13.12 -13.96 -4.50
C TYR A 340 -12.26 -15.08 -5.06
N SER A 341 -11.05 -15.21 -4.53
CA SER A 341 -10.17 -16.32 -4.79
C SER A 341 -9.66 -16.92 -3.47
N THR A 342 -9.62 -18.24 -3.39
CA THR A 342 -9.22 -18.97 -2.20
C THR A 342 -7.80 -18.62 -1.78
N ARG A 343 -7.58 -18.53 -0.48
CA ARG A 343 -6.25 -18.37 0.12
C ARG A 343 -6.03 -19.53 1.09
N PRO A 344 -5.02 -20.37 0.87
CA PRO A 344 -4.73 -21.48 1.75
C PRO A 344 -4.64 -21.04 3.21
N GLY A 345 -5.26 -21.81 4.11
CA GLY A 345 -5.28 -21.52 5.54
C GLY A 345 -6.31 -20.49 6.01
N THR A 346 -7.12 -19.93 5.10
CA THR A 346 -8.21 -19.02 5.48
C THR A 346 -9.55 -19.76 5.60
N PRO A 347 -10.42 -19.40 6.57
CA PRO A 347 -11.71 -20.09 6.75
C PRO A 347 -12.63 -20.06 5.52
N ALA A 348 -12.57 -19.02 4.71
CA ALA A 348 -13.39 -18.92 3.51
C ALA A 348 -12.91 -19.85 2.37
N ALA A 349 -11.66 -20.30 2.40
CA ALA A 349 -11.13 -21.23 1.41
C ALA A 349 -11.72 -22.64 1.52
N GLU A 350 -12.20 -23.01 2.72
CA GLU A 350 -12.77 -24.32 3.04
C GLU A 350 -14.27 -24.42 2.68
N ARG A 351 -14.88 -23.31 2.28
CA ARG A 351 -16.31 -23.26 1.93
C ARG A 351 -16.54 -23.61 0.46
N ASP A 352 -17.77 -24.00 0.13
CA ASP A 352 -18.21 -24.24 -1.25
C ASP A 352 -18.06 -22.96 -2.08
N GLN A 353 -17.34 -23.08 -3.19
CA GLN A 353 -17.01 -21.96 -4.07
C GLN A 353 -18.08 -21.75 -5.13
N LEU A 354 -18.39 -20.49 -5.43
CA LEU A 354 -19.26 -20.18 -6.56
C LEU A 354 -18.58 -20.55 -7.89
N PRO A 355 -19.38 -20.89 -8.93
CA PRO A 355 -18.87 -21.10 -10.28
C PRO A 355 -18.10 -19.87 -10.80
N GLU A 356 -17.08 -20.13 -11.59
CA GLU A 356 -16.15 -19.08 -12.03
C GLU A 356 -16.80 -18.12 -13.05
N ASP A 357 -17.76 -18.60 -13.84
CA ASP A 357 -18.57 -17.81 -14.76
C ASP A 357 -19.45 -16.80 -14.00
N VAL A 358 -20.11 -17.22 -12.91
CA VAL A 358 -20.88 -16.34 -12.01
C VAL A 358 -20.01 -15.23 -11.41
N LYS A 359 -18.83 -15.60 -10.89
CA LYS A 359 -17.87 -14.61 -10.34
C LYS A 359 -17.44 -13.62 -11.41
N SER A 360 -17.20 -14.09 -12.63
CA SER A 360 -16.73 -13.25 -13.74
C SER A 360 -17.82 -12.31 -14.24
N ASP A 361 -19.08 -12.77 -14.35
CA ASP A 361 -20.23 -11.92 -14.69
C ASP A 361 -20.41 -10.81 -13.66
N ARG A 362 -20.46 -11.15 -12.37
CA ARG A 362 -20.61 -10.17 -11.31
C ARG A 362 -19.49 -9.14 -11.30
N LEU A 363 -18.22 -9.58 -11.50
CA LEU A 363 -17.09 -8.66 -11.57
C LEU A 363 -17.22 -7.68 -12.74
N GLN A 364 -17.63 -8.14 -13.94
CA GLN A 364 -17.81 -7.27 -15.10
C GLN A 364 -18.90 -6.22 -14.87
N ARG A 365 -20.04 -6.63 -14.31
CA ARG A 365 -21.17 -5.73 -13.99
C ARG A 365 -20.75 -4.68 -12.93
N LEU A 366 -20.03 -5.11 -11.92
CA LEU A 366 -19.49 -4.23 -10.88
C LEU A 366 -18.49 -3.23 -11.45
N GLN A 367 -17.55 -3.70 -12.27
CA GLN A 367 -16.54 -2.85 -12.91
C GLN A 367 -17.15 -1.81 -13.84
N ALA A 368 -18.21 -2.16 -14.58
CA ALA A 368 -18.94 -1.21 -15.40
C ALA A 368 -19.53 -0.07 -14.56
N LEU A 369 -20.23 -0.40 -13.48
CA LEU A 369 -20.80 0.62 -12.57
C LEU A 369 -19.72 1.53 -11.97
N ILE A 370 -18.62 0.95 -11.49
CA ILE A 370 -17.51 1.71 -10.91
C ILE A 370 -16.88 2.63 -11.98
N ALA A 371 -16.66 2.13 -13.19
CA ALA A 371 -16.07 2.92 -14.27
C ALA A 371 -16.95 4.11 -14.66
N ASP A 372 -18.26 3.95 -14.72
CA ASP A 372 -19.22 5.02 -14.99
C ASP A 372 -19.20 6.08 -13.89
N GLN A 373 -19.17 5.70 -12.62
CA GLN A 373 -19.08 6.63 -11.51
C GLN A 373 -17.77 7.40 -11.50
N GLN A 374 -16.65 6.71 -11.68
CA GLN A 374 -15.32 7.34 -11.72
C GLN A 374 -15.23 8.32 -12.88
N LYS A 375 -15.73 7.94 -14.05
CA LYS A 375 -15.77 8.85 -15.20
C LYS A 375 -16.58 10.11 -14.91
N SER A 376 -17.78 9.95 -14.36
CA SER A 376 -18.64 11.09 -14.00
C SER A 376 -17.94 12.03 -13.00
N ILE A 377 -17.29 11.49 -11.97
CA ILE A 377 -16.55 12.29 -10.99
C ILE A 377 -15.37 13.01 -11.63
N GLN A 378 -14.60 12.34 -12.50
CA GLN A 378 -13.48 12.96 -13.20
C GLN A 378 -13.94 14.03 -14.19
N ASP A 379 -15.03 13.82 -14.91
CA ASP A 379 -15.60 14.80 -15.82
C ASP A 379 -16.03 16.08 -15.06
N ASN A 380 -16.57 15.92 -13.85
CA ASN A 380 -16.94 17.04 -12.97
C ASN A 380 -15.74 17.80 -12.39
N MET A 381 -14.51 17.29 -12.56
CA MET A 381 -13.29 18.03 -12.20
C MET A 381 -12.90 19.06 -13.27
N VAL A 382 -13.37 18.93 -14.51
CA VAL A 382 -13.05 19.89 -15.59
C VAL A 382 -13.58 21.29 -15.22
N GLY A 383 -12.72 22.29 -15.36
CA GLY A 383 -12.99 23.67 -14.96
C GLY A 383 -12.64 23.99 -13.50
N ARG A 384 -12.48 22.98 -12.64
CA ARG A 384 -12.09 23.18 -11.23
C ARG A 384 -10.59 23.44 -11.11
N GLU A 385 -10.21 24.12 -10.05
CA GLU A 385 -8.84 24.28 -9.62
C GLU A 385 -8.50 23.31 -8.51
N VAL A 386 -7.41 22.57 -8.69
CA VAL A 386 -6.90 21.60 -7.73
C VAL A 386 -5.43 21.90 -7.38
N SER A 387 -5.04 21.54 -6.17
CA SER A 387 -3.65 21.61 -5.73
C SER A 387 -2.91 20.36 -6.19
N VAL A 388 -1.82 20.48 -6.93
CA VAL A 388 -1.04 19.36 -7.49
C VAL A 388 0.37 19.37 -6.96
N LEU A 389 0.80 18.27 -6.34
CA LEU A 389 2.20 18.01 -6.02
C LEU A 389 2.84 17.30 -7.22
N PHE A 390 3.84 17.91 -7.84
CA PHE A 390 4.54 17.36 -8.99
C PHE A 390 5.64 16.38 -8.57
N GLU A 391 5.55 15.15 -9.08
CA GLU A 391 6.40 14.05 -8.64
C GLU A 391 7.49 13.66 -9.65
N ARG A 392 7.23 13.84 -10.94
CA ARG A 392 8.13 13.38 -12.00
C ARG A 392 7.86 14.07 -13.35
N PRO A 393 8.84 14.04 -14.28
CA PRO A 393 8.60 14.39 -15.68
C PRO A 393 7.54 13.48 -16.31
N GLY A 394 6.80 14.01 -17.25
CA GLY A 394 5.84 13.30 -18.09
C GLY A 394 6.48 12.64 -19.31
N ARG A 395 5.60 12.19 -20.23
CA ARG A 395 6.03 11.53 -21.48
C ARG A 395 6.51 12.51 -22.54
N PHE A 396 5.99 13.75 -22.52
CA PHE A 396 6.24 14.77 -23.52
C PHE A 396 7.18 15.83 -22.96
N ASP A 397 7.85 16.55 -23.84
CA ASP A 397 8.70 17.70 -23.47
C ASP A 397 7.89 18.72 -22.67
N ASN A 398 8.52 19.30 -21.64
CA ASN A 398 7.93 20.28 -20.72
C ASN A 398 6.65 19.78 -20.02
N GLN A 399 6.41 18.48 -19.98
CA GLN A 399 5.30 17.90 -19.25
C GLN A 399 5.75 17.40 -17.88
N MET A 400 5.00 17.80 -16.85
CA MET A 400 5.14 17.28 -15.49
C MET A 400 3.90 16.49 -15.09
N VAL A 401 4.11 15.47 -14.28
CA VAL A 401 3.05 14.63 -13.72
C VAL A 401 3.10 14.73 -12.21
N GLY A 402 1.94 14.97 -11.62
CA GLY A 402 1.76 15.03 -10.17
C GLY A 402 0.48 14.38 -9.71
N LYS A 403 0.21 14.52 -8.42
CA LYS A 403 -1.02 14.08 -7.77
C LYS A 403 -1.80 15.26 -7.21
N SER A 404 -3.11 15.29 -7.49
CA SER A 404 -4.00 16.24 -6.85
C SER A 404 -4.21 15.91 -5.36
N GLU A 405 -4.80 16.83 -4.60
CA GLU A 405 -5.25 16.57 -3.23
C GLU A 405 -6.22 15.38 -3.14
N TYR A 406 -6.94 15.07 -4.21
CA TYR A 406 -7.85 13.92 -4.34
C TYR A 406 -7.19 12.66 -4.89
N LEU A 407 -5.86 12.64 -4.99
CA LEU A 407 -5.05 11.52 -5.51
C LEU A 407 -5.21 11.24 -7.02
N HIS A 408 -5.86 12.10 -7.80
CA HIS A 408 -5.86 11.99 -9.26
C HIS A 408 -4.48 12.27 -9.84
N ALA A 409 -4.05 11.47 -10.81
CA ALA A 409 -2.90 11.81 -11.64
C ALA A 409 -3.22 13.02 -12.52
N VAL A 410 -2.39 14.05 -12.48
CA VAL A 410 -2.57 15.29 -13.25
C VAL A 410 -1.35 15.55 -14.10
N HIS A 411 -1.58 15.78 -15.39
CA HIS A 411 -0.55 16.14 -16.38
C HIS A 411 -0.65 17.63 -16.69
N VAL A 412 0.48 18.34 -16.56
CA VAL A 412 0.58 19.78 -16.87
C VAL A 412 1.78 20.02 -17.77
N ARG A 413 1.63 20.88 -18.78
CA ARG A 413 2.75 21.40 -19.56
C ARG A 413 3.12 22.80 -19.09
N GLY A 414 4.40 23.02 -18.82
CA GLY A 414 4.91 24.34 -18.39
C GLY A 414 6.41 24.30 -18.14
N ASP A 415 7.09 25.39 -18.50
CA ASP A 415 8.57 25.44 -18.54
C ASP A 415 9.23 25.60 -17.16
N ASN A 416 8.49 25.94 -16.10
CA ASN A 416 9.08 26.27 -14.79
C ASN A 416 8.59 25.38 -13.65
N ILE A 417 8.01 24.21 -13.96
CA ILE A 417 7.52 23.28 -12.94
C ILE A 417 8.63 22.29 -12.59
N LYS A 418 8.94 22.17 -11.30
CA LYS A 418 9.97 21.25 -10.79
C LYS A 418 9.35 20.12 -9.98
N VAL A 419 10.07 19.01 -9.87
CA VAL A 419 9.73 17.93 -8.94
C VAL A 419 9.74 18.46 -7.51
N GLY A 420 8.64 18.22 -6.78
CA GLY A 420 8.42 18.73 -5.42
C GLY A 420 7.61 20.03 -5.35
N ASP A 421 7.38 20.71 -6.47
CA ASP A 421 6.52 21.89 -6.47
C ASP A 421 5.06 21.52 -6.23
N ILE A 422 4.34 22.42 -5.53
CA ILE A 422 2.89 22.34 -5.35
C ILE A 422 2.29 23.60 -5.99
N HIS A 423 1.44 23.40 -7.00
CA HIS A 423 0.77 24.48 -7.68
C HIS A 423 -0.75 24.27 -7.77
N ARG A 424 -1.49 25.36 -7.86
CA ARG A 424 -2.90 25.34 -8.27
C ARG A 424 -2.95 25.08 -9.77
N VAL A 425 -3.78 24.11 -10.16
CA VAL A 425 -3.93 23.68 -11.55
C VAL A 425 -5.41 23.70 -11.91
N ARG A 426 -5.78 24.40 -12.96
CA ARG A 426 -7.12 24.35 -13.54
C ARG A 426 -7.21 23.14 -14.47
N ILE A 427 -8.12 22.24 -14.17
CA ILE A 427 -8.34 21.04 -14.97
C ILE A 427 -9.04 21.42 -16.28
N THR A 428 -8.46 21.00 -17.38
CA THR A 428 -8.95 21.31 -18.74
C THR A 428 -9.57 20.12 -19.43
N LYS A 429 -9.18 18.89 -19.02
CA LYS A 429 -9.67 17.66 -19.64
C LYS A 429 -9.60 16.49 -18.67
N SER A 430 -10.62 15.61 -18.72
CA SER A 430 -10.59 14.30 -18.09
C SER A 430 -10.20 13.21 -19.10
N ASN A 431 -9.34 12.28 -18.66
CA ASN A 431 -8.97 11.08 -19.42
C ASN A 431 -9.40 9.85 -18.60
N ARG A 432 -9.22 8.66 -19.14
CA ARG A 432 -9.66 7.42 -18.47
C ARG A 432 -9.09 7.25 -17.04
N ASN A 433 -7.80 7.59 -16.84
CA ASN A 433 -7.09 7.36 -15.56
C ASN A 433 -6.30 8.60 -15.10
N SER A 434 -6.52 9.76 -15.70
CA SER A 434 -5.78 10.98 -15.39
C SER A 434 -6.54 12.22 -15.81
N LEU A 435 -6.08 13.37 -15.35
CA LEU A 435 -6.56 14.68 -15.71
C LEU A 435 -5.46 15.45 -16.44
N ASP A 436 -5.82 16.31 -17.37
CA ASP A 436 -4.91 17.31 -17.95
C ASP A 436 -5.30 18.68 -17.41
N GLY A 437 -4.33 19.55 -17.19
CA GLY A 437 -4.57 20.90 -16.68
C GLY A 437 -3.50 21.89 -17.09
N VAL A 438 -3.74 23.14 -16.70
CA VAL A 438 -2.82 24.27 -16.85
C VAL A 438 -2.63 24.94 -15.50
N LEU A 439 -1.47 25.56 -15.27
CA LEU A 439 -1.27 26.33 -14.05
C LEU A 439 -2.37 27.40 -13.94
N ALA A 440 -2.99 27.51 -12.77
CA ALA A 440 -3.89 28.60 -12.46
C ALA A 440 -3.06 29.88 -12.33
N GLN A 441 -3.60 30.99 -12.84
CA GLN A 441 -2.96 32.32 -12.78
C GLN A 441 -3.03 32.87 -11.37
#